data_d76e61c7dfabb3ccbdccd18471a01d6a
#
_entry.id   d76e61c7dfabb3ccbdccd18471a01d6a
#
_cell.length_a   1.000
_cell.length_b   1.000
_cell.length_c   1.000
_cell.angle_alpha   90.00
_cell.angle_beta   90.00
_cell.angle_gamma   90.00
#
_symmetry.space_group_name_H-M   'P 1'
#
loop_
_entity.id
_entity.type
_entity.pdbx_description
1 polymer ?
#
loop_
_entity_poly.entity_id
_entity_poly.type
_entity_poly.pdbx_seq_one_letter_code
_entity_poly.pdbx_strand_id
1 'polypeptide(L)'
;MEELYREQILEHYKRPHNFGVVDEPDLEFEDNNPLCGDEQHVTIRLDEDDRVAEVKFEGQGCAISTAATSMLTDELVGLSRDELITLPKERVLELLGIDISATRMKCALLGLKVVKGAGLGQAAEWEG
;
A
#
# COMPACT_ATOMS: atom_id res chain seq x y z
N MET A 1 -6.63 -21.91 -8.04
CA MET A 1 -5.71 -20.74 -8.06
C MET A 1 -6.38 -19.50 -7.46
N GLU A 2 -7.52 -19.10 -8.00
CA GLU A 2 -8.23 -17.91 -7.49
C GLU A 2 -8.64 -18.04 -6.03
N GLU A 3 -9.01 -19.22 -5.57
CA GLU A 3 -9.36 -19.46 -4.18
C GLU A 3 -8.19 -19.21 -3.23
N LEU A 4 -6.97 -19.58 -3.63
CA LEU A 4 -5.79 -19.31 -2.81
C LEU A 4 -5.54 -17.82 -2.66
N TYR A 5 -5.74 -17.06 -3.73
CA TYR A 5 -5.59 -15.61 -3.67
C TYR A 5 -6.66 -14.97 -2.79
N ARG A 6 -7.89 -15.47 -2.87
CA ARG A 6 -8.97 -14.98 -2.02
C ARG A 6 -8.68 -15.25 -0.54
N GLU A 7 -8.13 -16.41 -0.22
CA GLU A 7 -7.73 -16.74 1.14
C GLU A 7 -6.63 -15.82 1.63
N GLN A 8 -5.66 -15.50 0.77
CA GLN A 8 -4.60 -14.55 1.10
C GLN A 8 -5.16 -13.16 1.37
N ILE A 9 -6.09 -12.71 0.54
CA ILE A 9 -6.73 -11.41 0.71
C ILE A 9 -7.45 -11.35 2.07
N LEU A 10 -8.22 -12.38 2.39
CA LEU A 10 -8.93 -12.43 3.67
C LEU A 10 -7.98 -12.48 4.85
N GLU A 11 -6.88 -13.21 4.74
CA GLU A 11 -5.89 -13.29 5.81
C GLU A 11 -5.22 -11.93 6.04
N HIS A 12 -4.82 -11.26 4.97
CA HIS A 12 -4.22 -9.92 5.06
C HIS A 12 -5.23 -8.88 5.57
N TYR A 13 -6.49 -9.07 5.27
CA TYR A 13 -7.54 -8.19 5.78
C TYR A 13 -7.75 -8.38 7.28
N LYS A 14 -7.81 -9.62 7.74
CA LYS A 14 -8.05 -9.94 9.15
C LYS A 14 -6.83 -9.66 10.02
N ARG A 15 -5.64 -9.90 9.48
CA ARG A 15 -4.37 -9.75 10.19
C ARG A 15 -3.38 -9.02 9.29
N PRO A 16 -3.57 -7.72 9.06
CA PRO A 16 -2.69 -6.98 8.16
C PRO A 16 -1.24 -7.02 8.64
N HIS A 17 -0.33 -7.21 7.69
CA HIS A 17 1.10 -7.15 7.95
C HIS A 17 1.51 -5.69 8.09
N ASN A 18 2.52 -5.44 8.90
CA ASN A 18 3.09 -4.10 9.06
C ASN A 18 2.05 -3.04 9.45
N PHE A 19 1.10 -3.43 10.29
CA PHE A 19 0.05 -2.52 10.72
C PHE A 19 0.52 -1.70 11.92
N GLY A 20 0.30 -0.39 11.87
CA GLY A 20 0.68 0.53 12.94
C GLY A 20 1.35 1.77 12.40
N VAL A 21 2.19 2.39 13.24
CA VAL A 21 2.93 3.61 12.91
C VAL A 21 4.39 3.40 13.30
N VAL A 22 5.29 3.78 12.41
CA VAL A 22 6.74 3.72 12.67
C VAL A 22 7.12 4.89 13.57
N ASP A 23 7.98 4.63 14.58
CA ASP A 23 8.52 5.71 15.41
C ASP A 23 9.46 6.59 14.58
N GLU A 24 9.28 7.90 14.69
CA GLU A 24 10.13 8.88 14.01
C GLU A 24 10.31 8.59 12.52
N PRO A 25 9.22 8.57 11.74
CA PRO A 25 9.30 8.26 10.32
C PRO A 25 10.05 9.33 9.55
N ASP A 26 10.79 8.90 8.54
CA ASP A 26 11.45 9.81 7.59
C ASP A 26 10.50 10.24 6.48
N LEU A 27 9.59 9.34 6.11
CA LEU A 27 8.57 9.61 5.09
C LEU A 27 7.23 9.20 5.65
N GLU A 28 6.21 9.99 5.35
CA GLU A 28 4.84 9.60 5.67
C GLU A 28 3.86 10.30 4.74
N PHE A 29 2.73 9.68 4.53
CA PHE A 29 1.67 10.28 3.75
C PHE A 29 0.34 9.61 4.10
N GLU A 30 -0.72 10.39 3.98
CA GLU A 30 -2.08 9.92 4.22
C GLU A 30 -2.95 10.37 3.05
N ASP A 31 -3.80 9.49 2.57
CA ASP A 31 -4.74 9.85 1.52
C ASP A 31 -5.98 8.98 1.64
N ASN A 32 -7.00 9.29 0.87
CA ASN A 32 -8.25 8.58 0.92
C ASN A 32 -8.83 8.37 -0.47
N ASN A 33 -9.81 7.46 -0.55
CA ASN A 33 -10.62 7.27 -1.74
C ASN A 33 -12.00 7.87 -1.42
N PRO A 34 -12.32 9.07 -1.92
CA PRO A 34 -13.56 9.74 -1.55
C PRO A 34 -14.82 9.02 -2.00
N LEU A 35 -14.71 8.09 -2.96
CA LEU A 35 -15.85 7.36 -3.48
C LEU A 35 -16.36 6.29 -2.51
N CYS A 36 -15.47 5.67 -1.73
CA CYS A 36 -15.87 4.59 -0.82
C CYS A 36 -15.38 4.79 0.62
N GLY A 37 -14.76 5.91 0.92
CA GLY A 37 -14.36 6.22 2.29
C GLY A 37 -13.16 5.46 2.81
N ASP A 38 -12.43 4.75 1.95
CA ASP A 38 -11.17 4.10 2.34
C ASP A 38 -10.13 5.17 2.67
N GLU A 39 -9.36 4.93 3.73
CA GLU A 39 -8.28 5.82 4.15
C GLU A 39 -7.04 4.99 4.47
N GLN A 40 -5.86 5.47 4.08
CA GLN A 40 -4.60 4.80 4.39
C GLN A 40 -3.55 5.84 4.77
N HIS A 41 -2.78 5.52 5.80
CA HIS A 41 -1.68 6.34 6.29
C HIS A 41 -0.46 5.42 6.35
N VAL A 42 0.60 5.78 5.64
CA VAL A 42 1.85 5.00 5.57
C VAL A 42 2.97 5.79 6.22
N THR A 43 3.75 5.13 7.06
CA THR A 43 4.93 5.70 7.70
C THR A 43 6.14 4.82 7.36
N ILE A 44 7.26 5.45 7.03
CA ILE A 44 8.45 4.78 6.55
C ILE A 44 9.68 5.35 7.23
N ARG A 45 10.56 4.47 7.71
CA ARG A 45 11.88 4.85 8.19
C ARG A 45 12.90 4.38 7.17
N LEU A 46 13.83 5.26 6.82
CA LEU A 46 14.92 4.95 5.88
C LEU A 46 16.18 4.59 6.64
N ASP A 47 17.03 3.79 6.00
CA ASP A 47 18.36 3.48 6.54
C ASP A 47 19.39 4.48 6.05
N GLU A 48 20.67 4.23 6.36
CA GLU A 48 21.76 5.12 6.00
C GLU A 48 21.93 5.30 4.49
N ASP A 49 21.46 4.35 3.70
CA ASP A 49 21.55 4.38 2.25
C ASP A 49 20.28 4.92 1.58
N ASP A 50 19.38 5.55 2.36
CA ASP A 50 18.09 6.07 1.91
C ASP A 50 17.19 4.96 1.32
N ARG A 51 17.31 3.76 1.90
CA ARG A 51 16.42 2.65 1.55
C ARG A 51 15.48 2.36 2.69
N VAL A 52 14.32 1.79 2.36
CA VAL A 52 13.29 1.48 3.37
C VAL A 52 13.84 0.46 4.37
N ALA A 53 13.94 0.87 5.63
CA ALA A 53 14.32 0.00 6.73
C ALA A 53 13.11 -0.58 7.43
N GLU A 54 12.06 0.22 7.57
CA GLU A 54 10.83 -0.19 8.23
C GLU A 54 9.66 0.56 7.61
N VAL A 55 8.53 -0.12 7.44
CA VAL A 55 7.30 0.49 6.93
C VAL A 55 6.12 -0.04 7.73
N LYS A 56 5.19 0.83 8.03
CA LYS A 56 3.92 0.45 8.65
C LYS A 56 2.81 1.29 8.04
N PHE A 57 1.60 0.74 8.10
CA PHE A 57 0.43 1.48 7.66
C PHE A 57 -0.71 1.30 8.66
N GLU A 58 -1.61 2.26 8.65
CA GLU A 58 -2.87 2.17 9.39
C GLU A 58 -3.95 2.85 8.57
N GLY A 59 -5.18 2.57 8.88
CA GLY A 59 -6.30 3.14 8.18
C GLY A 59 -7.51 2.25 8.26
N GLN A 60 -8.50 2.57 7.45
CA GLN A 60 -9.72 1.78 7.37
C GLN A 60 -10.18 1.71 5.93
N GLY A 61 -10.84 0.61 5.60
CA GLY A 61 -11.31 0.42 4.24
C GLY A 61 -11.85 -0.98 4.03
N CYS A 62 -12.22 -1.27 2.80
CA CYS A 62 -12.73 -2.59 2.45
C CYS A 62 -11.60 -3.62 2.47
N ALA A 63 -11.99 -4.90 2.35
CA ALA A 63 -11.02 -5.99 2.36
C ALA A 63 -9.95 -5.85 1.27
N ILE A 64 -10.33 -5.38 0.08
CA ILE A 64 -9.40 -5.21 -1.04
C ILE A 64 -8.37 -4.12 -0.71
N SER A 65 -8.82 -2.97 -0.20
CA SER A 65 -7.92 -1.87 0.14
C SER A 65 -6.91 -2.27 1.22
N THR A 66 -7.39 -2.87 2.29
CA THR A 66 -6.55 -3.27 3.41
C THR A 66 -5.57 -4.37 3.01
N ALA A 67 -6.07 -5.40 2.31
CA ALA A 67 -5.23 -6.52 1.89
C ALA A 67 -4.16 -6.08 0.89
N ALA A 68 -4.53 -5.24 -0.09
CA ALA A 68 -3.58 -4.75 -1.08
C ALA A 68 -2.45 -3.97 -0.41
N THR A 69 -2.79 -3.09 0.53
CA THR A 69 -1.78 -2.30 1.23
C THR A 69 -0.89 -3.20 2.09
N SER A 70 -1.47 -4.16 2.80
CA SER A 70 -0.72 -5.13 3.60
C SER A 70 0.28 -5.90 2.76
N MET A 71 -0.16 -6.44 1.62
CA MET A 71 0.72 -7.20 0.72
C MET A 71 1.81 -6.31 0.13
N LEU A 72 1.46 -5.09 -0.24
CA LEU A 72 2.42 -4.15 -0.82
C LEU A 72 3.52 -3.80 0.18
N THR A 73 3.17 -3.54 1.44
CA THR A 73 4.17 -3.16 2.44
C THR A 73 5.24 -4.23 2.64
N ASP A 74 4.91 -5.51 2.45
CA ASP A 74 5.89 -6.59 2.54
C ASP A 74 6.97 -6.50 1.46
N GLU A 75 6.69 -5.80 0.36
CA GLU A 75 7.61 -5.66 -0.77
C GLU A 75 8.51 -4.43 -0.67
N LEU A 76 8.29 -3.55 0.30
CA LEU A 76 8.94 -2.24 0.32
C LEU A 76 10.30 -2.19 1.00
N VAL A 77 10.55 -3.07 1.96
CA VAL A 77 11.83 -3.06 2.69
C VAL A 77 12.99 -3.28 1.72
N GLY A 78 13.98 -2.41 1.79
CA GLY A 78 15.14 -2.46 0.91
C GLY A 78 15.03 -1.63 -0.35
N LEU A 79 13.84 -1.12 -0.68
CA LEU A 79 13.66 -0.27 -1.86
C LEU A 79 14.17 1.15 -1.58
N SER A 80 14.70 1.79 -2.61
CA SER A 80 15.09 3.20 -2.53
C SER A 80 13.86 4.08 -2.67
N ARG A 81 14.03 5.35 -2.33
CA ARG A 81 12.96 6.34 -2.50
C ARG A 81 12.49 6.42 -3.95
N ASP A 82 13.41 6.41 -4.91
CA ASP A 82 13.06 6.43 -6.33
C ASP A 82 12.28 5.19 -6.73
N GLU A 83 12.63 4.04 -6.19
CA GLU A 83 11.92 2.80 -6.46
C GLU A 83 10.49 2.84 -5.90
N LEU A 84 10.27 3.49 -4.75
CA LEU A 84 8.92 3.69 -4.22
C LEU A 84 8.08 4.52 -5.18
N ILE A 85 8.64 5.59 -5.71
CA ILE A 85 7.93 6.52 -6.60
C ILE A 85 7.57 5.86 -7.93
N THR A 86 8.40 4.93 -8.40
CA THR A 86 8.22 4.29 -9.70
C THR A 86 7.55 2.91 -9.66
N LEU A 87 7.06 2.48 -8.49
CA LEU A 87 6.35 1.20 -8.38
C LEU A 87 5.15 1.16 -9.33
N PRO A 88 5.04 0.14 -10.18
CA PRO A 88 3.92 0.05 -11.11
C PRO A 88 2.68 -0.55 -10.44
N LYS A 89 1.51 -0.13 -10.90
CA LYS A 89 0.24 -0.69 -10.41
C LYS A 89 0.14 -2.19 -10.66
N GLU A 90 0.78 -2.67 -11.73
CA GLU A 90 0.80 -4.09 -12.08
C GLU A 90 1.33 -4.94 -10.93
N ARG A 91 2.26 -4.40 -10.14
CA ARG A 91 2.78 -5.15 -8.99
C ARG A 91 1.71 -5.43 -7.94
N VAL A 92 0.87 -4.44 -7.67
CA VAL A 92 -0.25 -4.62 -6.72
C VAL A 92 -1.24 -5.63 -7.26
N LEU A 93 -1.58 -5.52 -8.54
CA LEU A 93 -2.54 -6.41 -9.17
C LEU A 93 -2.03 -7.86 -9.19
N GLU A 94 -0.73 -8.05 -9.41
CA GLU A 94 -0.11 -9.38 -9.33
C GLU A 94 -0.21 -9.96 -7.91
N LEU A 95 0.04 -9.13 -6.90
CA LEU A 95 -0.05 -9.57 -5.51
C LEU A 95 -1.45 -10.01 -5.14
N LEU A 96 -2.46 -9.27 -5.59
CA LEU A 96 -3.85 -9.63 -5.34
C LEU A 96 -4.26 -10.90 -6.09
N GLY A 97 -3.73 -11.09 -7.30
CA GLY A 97 -3.90 -12.32 -8.06
C GLY A 97 -5.31 -12.65 -8.54
N ILE A 98 -6.24 -11.71 -8.41
CA ILE A 98 -7.61 -11.85 -8.91
C ILE A 98 -7.95 -10.65 -9.78
N ASP A 99 -8.98 -10.81 -10.61
CA ASP A 99 -9.46 -9.70 -11.43
C ASP A 99 -10.14 -8.65 -10.55
N ILE A 100 -9.76 -7.41 -10.75
CA ILE A 100 -10.32 -6.28 -9.99
C ILE A 100 -11.23 -5.49 -10.93
N SER A 101 -12.48 -5.33 -10.53
CA SER A 101 -13.44 -4.56 -11.32
C SER A 101 -13.05 -3.08 -11.36
N ALA A 102 -13.55 -2.37 -12.38
CA ALA A 102 -13.28 -0.93 -12.51
C ALA A 102 -13.72 -0.15 -11.27
N THR A 103 -14.82 -0.56 -10.63
CA THR A 103 -15.32 0.12 -9.44
C THR A 103 -14.45 -0.10 -8.20
N ARG A 104 -13.66 -1.17 -8.20
CA ARG A 104 -12.78 -1.52 -7.07
C ARG A 104 -11.31 -1.18 -7.33
N MET A 105 -10.98 -0.70 -8.53
CA MET A 105 -9.60 -0.44 -8.88
C MET A 105 -8.96 0.60 -7.95
N LYS A 106 -9.67 1.65 -7.60
CA LYS A 106 -9.16 2.65 -6.66
C LYS A 106 -8.97 2.07 -5.25
N CYS A 107 -9.82 1.16 -4.83
CA CYS A 107 -9.63 0.46 -3.56
C CYS A 107 -8.33 -0.33 -3.57
N ALA A 108 -8.06 -1.04 -4.66
CA ALA A 108 -6.84 -1.84 -4.80
C ALA A 108 -5.58 -0.98 -4.85
N LEU A 109 -5.66 0.22 -5.42
CA LEU A 109 -4.49 1.06 -5.67
C LEU A 109 -4.27 2.19 -4.67
N LEU A 110 -5.15 2.35 -3.69
CA LEU A 110 -5.02 3.43 -2.70
C LEU A 110 -3.68 3.32 -1.94
N GLY A 111 -3.32 2.14 -1.46
CA GLY A 111 -2.06 1.95 -0.73
C GLY A 111 -0.84 2.33 -1.56
N LEU A 112 -0.86 1.96 -2.85
CA LEU A 112 0.21 2.33 -3.77
C LEU A 112 0.30 3.85 -3.93
N LYS A 113 -0.86 4.50 -4.09
CA LYS A 113 -0.93 5.96 -4.20
C LYS A 113 -0.33 6.64 -2.96
N VAL A 114 -0.62 6.11 -1.78
CA VAL A 114 -0.09 6.66 -0.52
C VAL A 114 1.41 6.43 -0.41
N VAL A 115 1.90 5.25 -0.77
CA VAL A 115 3.35 4.96 -0.76
C VAL A 115 4.10 5.90 -1.69
N LYS A 116 3.58 6.11 -2.89
CA LYS A 116 4.18 7.06 -3.83
C LYS A 116 4.13 8.49 -3.29
N GLY A 117 3.03 8.86 -2.65
CA GLY A 117 2.91 10.16 -2.00
C GLY A 117 3.96 10.37 -0.93
N ALA A 118 4.23 9.33 -0.14
CA ALA A 118 5.27 9.40 0.88
C ALA A 118 6.65 9.64 0.24
N GLY A 119 6.94 8.96 -0.86
CA GLY A 119 8.20 9.13 -1.59
C GLY A 119 8.32 10.51 -2.23
N LEU A 120 7.22 11.03 -2.78
CA LEU A 120 7.19 12.34 -3.44
C LEU A 120 7.12 13.51 -2.47
N GLY A 121 6.58 13.29 -1.26
CA GLY A 121 6.31 14.37 -0.33
C GLY A 121 5.06 15.17 -0.69
N GLN A 122 4.23 14.65 -1.58
CA GLN A 122 2.98 15.28 -2.01
C GLN A 122 2.08 14.21 -2.63
N ALA A 123 0.80 14.53 -2.79
CA ALA A 123 -0.16 13.57 -3.33
C ALA A 123 0.26 13.07 -4.72
N ALA A 124 0.24 11.76 -4.88
CA ALA A 124 0.46 11.13 -6.18
C ALA A 124 -0.86 11.09 -6.95
N GLU A 125 -0.78 10.84 -8.25
CA GLU A 125 -1.97 10.72 -9.08
C GLU A 125 -2.47 9.28 -9.10
N TRP A 126 -3.77 9.11 -9.37
CA TRP A 126 -4.33 7.77 -9.55
C TRP A 126 -3.81 7.15 -10.84
N GLU A 127 -3.44 5.88 -10.77
CA GLU A 127 -2.95 5.14 -11.93
C GLU A 127 -4.03 4.28 -12.59
N GLY A 128 -5.17 4.18 -11.96
CA GLY A 128 -6.27 3.40 -12.48
C GLY A 128 -7.26 4.23 -13.32
#